data_0562bd6a5b242d6d20bc795d3b12c6b9
#
_entry.id   0562bd6a5b242d6d20bc795d3b12c6b9
#
_cell.length_a   1.000
_cell.length_b   1.000
_cell.length_c   1.000
_cell.angle_alpha   90.00
_cell.angle_beta   90.00
_cell.angle_gamma   90.00
#
_symmetry.space_group_name_H-M   'P 1'
#
loop_
_entity.id
_entity.type
_entity.pdbx_description
1 polymer ?
#
loop_
_entity_poly.entity_id
_entity_poly.type
_entity_poly.pdbx_seq_one_letter_code
_entity_poly.pdbx_strand_id
1 'polypeptide(L)'
;EGSLTYNSQTTFVFPLKCGEDTIPMFMGDRWSYPHQASAATYVWMPMQVDGTKLSIPEYWPSWDVDKLKPVNPLRKGKTVDLKKITFSKEADWKVEEGRISSNVKGSTLSIPFTGSCVAVMGETNCHSGYARMNILDKKGEKIYSSLVDFYSKANDHATRFKTPQLAEGEYTLVIEVTGISPTWTDKTKRIYGSDDCFVTITDIVKL
;
A
#
# COMPACT_ATOMS: atom_id res chain seq x y z
N GLU A 1 -1.17 -25.46 -10.88
CA GLU A 1 0.10 -26.19 -10.95
C GLU A 1 1.09 -25.40 -11.82
N GLY A 2 2.36 -25.38 -11.42
CA GLY A 2 3.38 -24.61 -12.12
C GLY A 2 3.40 -23.12 -11.77
N SER A 3 2.62 -22.67 -10.83
CA SER A 3 2.70 -21.32 -10.31
C SER A 3 3.97 -21.16 -9.47
N LEU A 4 4.68 -20.09 -9.71
CA LEU A 4 5.87 -19.70 -8.95
C LEU A 4 5.44 -19.10 -7.57
N THR A 5 4.64 -19.82 -6.81
CA THR A 5 4.18 -19.45 -5.46
C THR A 5 3.67 -18.00 -5.45
N TYR A 6 2.65 -17.72 -6.28
CA TYR A 6 2.09 -16.36 -6.46
C TYR A 6 3.12 -15.32 -6.95
N ASN A 7 4.00 -15.73 -7.87
CA ASN A 7 5.12 -14.91 -8.37
C ASN A 7 6.11 -14.47 -7.29
N SER A 8 6.39 -15.35 -6.34
CA SER A 8 7.40 -15.10 -5.31
C SER A 8 8.44 -16.20 -5.26
N GLN A 9 9.62 -15.83 -4.82
CA GLN A 9 10.69 -16.77 -4.47
C GLN A 9 10.66 -17.00 -2.97
N THR A 10 10.75 -18.25 -2.56
CA THR A 10 10.84 -18.62 -1.13
C THR A 10 12.11 -18.05 -0.53
N THR A 11 11.97 -17.28 0.56
CA THR A 11 13.08 -16.82 1.37
C THR A 11 13.30 -17.81 2.51
N PHE A 12 12.29 -18.07 3.31
CA PHE A 12 12.29 -19.11 4.34
C PHE A 12 10.85 -19.40 4.82
N VAL A 13 10.73 -20.42 5.69
CA VAL A 13 9.48 -20.74 6.38
C VAL A 13 9.60 -20.34 7.83
N PHE A 14 8.72 -19.48 8.29
CA PHE A 14 8.71 -18.98 9.66
C PHE A 14 7.69 -19.77 10.50
N PRO A 15 8.10 -20.30 11.69
CA PRO A 15 7.17 -20.93 12.62
C PRO A 15 6.33 -19.85 13.33
N LEU A 16 5.09 -19.66 12.88
CA LEU A 16 4.17 -18.70 13.47
C LEU A 16 3.38 -19.35 14.60
N LYS A 17 3.44 -18.76 15.80
CA LYS A 17 2.56 -19.16 16.92
C LYS A 17 1.17 -18.58 16.72
N CYS A 18 0.16 -19.45 16.77
CA CYS A 18 -1.24 -19.11 16.68
C CYS A 18 -2.00 -19.80 17.84
N GLY A 19 -2.22 -19.10 18.94
CA GLY A 19 -2.68 -19.71 20.18
C GLY A 19 -1.67 -20.72 20.72
N GLU A 20 -2.10 -21.98 20.91
CA GLU A 20 -1.24 -23.09 21.35
C GLU A 20 -0.53 -23.79 20.19
N ASP A 21 -0.96 -23.55 18.96
CA ASP A 21 -0.42 -24.19 17.76
C ASP A 21 0.75 -23.39 17.18
N THR A 22 1.59 -24.10 16.45
CA THR A 22 2.65 -23.50 15.63
C THR A 22 2.43 -23.94 14.19
N ILE A 23 2.22 -22.98 13.31
CA ILE A 23 2.01 -23.22 11.89
C ILE A 23 3.19 -22.75 11.06
N PRO A 24 3.55 -23.42 9.97
CA PRO A 24 4.55 -22.93 9.05
C PRO A 24 3.95 -21.77 8.25
N MET A 25 4.59 -20.62 8.28
CA MET A 25 4.26 -19.47 7.44
C MET A 25 5.29 -19.35 6.33
N PHE A 26 4.82 -19.40 5.09
CA PHE A 26 5.62 -19.11 3.93
C PHE A 26 5.99 -17.64 3.88
N MET A 27 7.26 -17.36 3.68
CA MET A 27 7.76 -16.00 3.45
C MET A 27 8.52 -15.99 2.13
N GLY A 28 8.02 -15.23 1.19
CA GLY A 28 8.60 -15.11 -0.15
C GLY A 28 8.69 -13.69 -0.62
N ASP A 29 9.69 -13.44 -1.45
CA ASP A 29 9.94 -12.14 -2.08
C ASP A 29 9.41 -12.15 -3.50
N ARG A 30 8.64 -11.14 -3.88
CA ARG A 30 8.30 -10.85 -5.26
C ARG A 30 9.38 -9.97 -5.87
N TRP A 31 10.12 -10.54 -6.76
CA TRP A 31 11.14 -9.81 -7.50
C TRP A 31 10.50 -9.01 -8.62
N SER A 32 10.87 -7.77 -8.74
CA SER A 32 10.54 -6.96 -9.92
C SER A 32 11.56 -7.26 -11.03
N TYR A 33 11.57 -8.52 -11.48
CA TYR A 33 12.48 -8.98 -12.52
C TYR A 33 12.25 -8.23 -13.85
N PRO A 34 13.28 -7.92 -14.65
CA PRO A 34 14.67 -8.36 -14.49
C PRO A 34 15.47 -7.54 -13.49
N HIS A 35 14.91 -6.53 -12.92
CA HIS A 35 15.56 -5.59 -12.04
C HIS A 35 14.83 -5.56 -10.72
N GLN A 36 15.55 -5.85 -9.66
CA GLN A 36 15.05 -5.68 -8.31
C GLN A 36 14.70 -4.23 -8.10
N ALA A 37 13.44 -3.95 -7.83
CA ALA A 37 12.94 -2.61 -7.67
C ALA A 37 12.40 -2.39 -6.27
N SER A 38 12.29 -1.14 -5.89
CA SER A 38 11.62 -0.70 -4.66
C SER A 38 10.18 -1.19 -4.52
N ALA A 39 9.56 -1.62 -5.62
CA ALA A 39 8.23 -2.21 -5.67
C ALA A 39 8.19 -3.73 -5.41
N ALA A 40 9.31 -4.34 -5.08
CA ALA A 40 9.32 -5.74 -4.65
C ALA A 40 8.44 -5.89 -3.40
N THR A 41 7.38 -6.65 -3.52
CA THR A 41 6.45 -6.94 -2.43
C THR A 41 6.70 -8.32 -1.85
N TYR A 42 6.11 -8.59 -0.71
CA TYR A 42 6.26 -9.86 -0.02
C TYR A 42 4.98 -10.69 -0.12
N VAL A 43 5.14 -12.01 -0.11
CA VAL A 43 4.05 -12.96 0.06
C VAL A 43 4.26 -13.67 1.39
N TRP A 44 3.43 -13.37 2.37
CA TRP A 44 3.46 -13.99 3.70
C TRP A 44 2.13 -14.69 3.92
N MET A 45 2.16 -16.02 3.87
CA MET A 45 0.96 -16.85 3.86
C MET A 45 1.10 -18.05 4.80
N PRO A 46 0.05 -18.39 5.58
CA PRO A 46 0.05 -19.63 6.32
C PRO A 46 0.04 -20.82 5.36
N MET A 47 0.88 -21.80 5.63
CA MET A 47 0.94 -23.04 4.86
C MET A 47 0.02 -24.08 5.47
N GLN A 48 -0.59 -24.88 4.63
CA GLN A 48 -1.28 -26.09 5.05
C GLN A 48 -0.34 -27.28 4.95
N VAL A 49 -0.37 -28.10 5.99
CA VAL A 49 0.40 -29.35 6.08
C VAL A 49 -0.57 -30.52 6.04
N ASP A 50 -0.42 -31.38 5.03
CA ASP A 50 -1.19 -32.63 4.92
C ASP A 50 -0.20 -33.78 4.73
N GLY A 51 0.13 -34.45 5.81
CA GLY A 51 1.17 -35.47 5.84
C GLY A 51 2.52 -34.90 5.40
N THR A 52 3.00 -35.31 4.24
CA THR A 52 4.27 -34.82 3.65
C THR A 52 4.08 -33.70 2.63
N LYS A 53 2.87 -33.25 2.41
CA LYS A 53 2.55 -32.19 1.46
C LYS A 53 2.43 -30.85 2.15
N LEU A 54 3.07 -29.86 1.56
CA LEU A 54 2.92 -28.46 1.92
C LEU A 54 2.19 -27.73 0.80
N SER A 55 1.25 -26.89 1.13
CA SER A 55 0.50 -26.12 0.14
C SER A 55 0.09 -24.74 0.66
N ILE A 56 -0.09 -23.81 -0.27
CA ILE A 56 -0.76 -22.52 -0.07
C ILE A 56 -1.87 -22.49 -1.11
N PRO A 57 -3.06 -23.04 -0.81
CA PRO A 57 -4.08 -23.29 -1.83
C PRO A 57 -4.71 -22.01 -2.38
N GLU A 58 -4.70 -20.92 -1.61
CA GLU A 58 -5.35 -19.67 -1.96
C GLU A 58 -4.50 -18.48 -1.52
N TYR A 59 -4.47 -17.43 -2.34
CA TYR A 59 -3.80 -16.17 -2.00
C TYR A 59 -4.74 -15.26 -1.20
N TRP A 60 -4.28 -14.86 -0.01
CA TRP A 60 -4.98 -13.90 0.85
C TRP A 60 -4.23 -12.57 0.87
N PRO A 61 -4.76 -11.51 0.25
CA PRO A 61 -4.16 -10.18 0.28
C PRO A 61 -4.00 -9.62 1.70
N SER A 62 -4.89 -10.03 2.60
CA SER A 62 -4.84 -9.72 4.02
C SER A 62 -5.48 -10.85 4.81
N TRP A 63 -4.92 -11.17 5.96
CA TRP A 63 -5.43 -12.26 6.80
C TRP A 63 -5.22 -11.96 8.29
N ASP A 64 -6.09 -12.55 9.10
CA ASP A 64 -6.03 -12.47 10.56
C ASP A 64 -5.07 -13.55 11.08
N VAL A 65 -4.01 -13.11 11.75
CA VAL A 65 -2.93 -13.98 12.24
C VAL A 65 -3.43 -14.95 13.32
N ASP A 66 -4.37 -14.50 14.17
CA ASP A 66 -4.89 -15.34 15.26
C ASP A 66 -5.93 -16.34 14.79
N LYS A 67 -6.70 -15.99 13.76
CA LYS A 67 -7.80 -16.82 13.26
C LYS A 67 -7.45 -17.62 12.02
N LEU A 68 -6.30 -17.37 11.41
CA LEU A 68 -5.84 -18.00 10.17
C LEU A 68 -6.91 -17.99 9.07
N LYS A 69 -7.48 -16.80 8.84
CA LYS A 69 -8.56 -16.59 7.88
C LYS A 69 -8.33 -15.32 7.08
N PRO A 70 -8.74 -15.31 5.79
CA PRO A 70 -8.72 -14.09 5.01
C PRO A 70 -9.62 -13.04 5.68
N VAL A 71 -9.15 -11.82 5.71
CA VAL A 71 -9.89 -10.67 6.22
C VAL A 71 -9.78 -9.50 5.26
N ASN A 72 -10.81 -8.68 5.23
CA ASN A 72 -10.71 -7.33 4.70
C ASN A 72 -10.52 -6.37 5.89
N PRO A 73 -9.31 -5.81 6.10
CA PRO A 73 -9.05 -4.93 7.23
C PRO A 73 -9.85 -3.63 7.16
N LEU A 74 -10.41 -3.30 5.98
CA LEU A 74 -11.21 -2.10 5.75
C LEU A 74 -12.72 -2.37 5.80
N ARG A 75 -13.16 -3.61 6.07
CA ARG A 75 -14.57 -3.99 6.05
C ARG A 75 -15.47 -3.14 6.96
N LYS A 76 -14.94 -2.70 8.10
CA LYS A 76 -15.66 -1.85 9.05
C LYS A 76 -15.48 -0.36 8.77
N GLY A 77 -14.63 -0.04 7.83
CA GLY A 77 -14.31 1.32 7.48
C GLY A 77 -15.44 2.00 6.71
N LYS A 78 -15.49 3.30 6.81
CA LYS A 78 -16.39 4.16 6.04
C LYS A 78 -15.57 4.93 5.02
N THR A 79 -15.90 4.79 3.75
CA THR A 79 -15.30 5.62 2.70
C THR A 79 -15.61 7.10 2.98
N VAL A 80 -14.57 7.90 2.90
CA VAL A 80 -14.71 9.34 3.07
C VAL A 80 -15.28 9.92 1.78
N ASP A 81 -16.21 10.86 1.91
CA ASP A 81 -16.77 11.56 0.76
C ASP A 81 -15.68 12.40 0.08
N LEU A 82 -15.30 12.00 -1.11
CA LEU A 82 -14.27 12.67 -1.90
C LEU A 82 -14.64 14.12 -2.28
N LYS A 83 -15.91 14.51 -2.18
CA LYS A 83 -16.34 15.91 -2.34
C LYS A 83 -15.85 16.84 -1.22
N LYS A 84 -15.36 16.26 -0.12
CA LYS A 84 -14.77 17.02 1.00
C LYS A 84 -13.27 17.26 0.84
N ILE A 85 -12.69 16.80 -0.27
CA ILE A 85 -11.28 17.05 -0.58
C ILE A 85 -11.09 18.53 -0.92
N THR A 86 -10.02 19.08 -0.36
CA THR A 86 -9.52 20.40 -0.73
C THR A 86 -8.16 20.24 -1.39
N PHE A 87 -7.99 20.85 -2.55
CA PHE A 87 -6.73 20.85 -3.28
C PHE A 87 -5.97 22.16 -3.00
N SER A 88 -4.64 22.10 -2.94
CA SER A 88 -3.80 23.31 -2.91
C SER A 88 -3.99 24.14 -4.18
N LYS A 89 -4.16 23.46 -5.31
CA LYS A 89 -4.53 24.03 -6.60
C LYS A 89 -5.27 22.95 -7.41
N GLU A 90 -6.54 23.21 -7.69
CA GLU A 90 -7.42 22.21 -8.34
C GLU A 90 -6.92 21.81 -9.74
N ALA A 91 -6.39 22.77 -10.50
CA ALA A 91 -5.85 22.50 -11.84
C ALA A 91 -4.67 21.54 -11.90
N ASP A 92 -4.02 21.27 -10.77
CA ASP A 92 -2.91 20.31 -10.69
C ASP A 92 -3.40 18.87 -10.51
N TRP A 93 -4.71 18.66 -10.30
CA TRP A 93 -5.32 17.38 -10.05
C TRP A 93 -6.31 17.01 -11.14
N LYS A 94 -6.19 15.80 -11.65
CA LYS A 94 -7.18 15.20 -12.55
C LYS A 94 -8.15 14.40 -11.70
N VAL A 95 -9.42 14.82 -11.73
CA VAL A 95 -10.51 14.14 -11.03
C VAL A 95 -11.35 13.41 -12.06
N GLU A 96 -11.41 12.10 -11.96
CA GLU A 96 -12.20 11.21 -12.81
C GLU A 96 -13.12 10.36 -11.93
N GLU A 97 -14.08 9.68 -12.55
CA GLU A 97 -14.93 8.76 -11.81
C GLU A 97 -14.08 7.66 -11.14
N GLY A 98 -14.15 7.61 -9.81
CA GLY A 98 -13.44 6.61 -9.02
C GLY A 98 -11.95 6.84 -8.83
N ARG A 99 -11.37 7.97 -9.30
CA ARG A 99 -9.95 8.25 -9.05
C ARG A 99 -9.58 9.73 -9.11
N ILE A 100 -8.55 10.07 -8.36
CA ILE A 100 -7.96 11.40 -8.31
C ILE A 100 -6.45 11.23 -8.48
N SER A 101 -5.85 11.90 -9.45
CA SER A 101 -4.43 11.75 -9.75
C SER A 101 -3.72 13.07 -9.99
N SER A 102 -2.43 13.12 -9.65
CA SER A 102 -1.53 14.22 -9.98
C SER A 102 -0.09 13.74 -10.07
N ASN A 103 0.70 14.36 -10.94
CA ASN A 103 2.16 14.24 -11.00
C ASN A 103 2.85 15.59 -10.77
N VAL A 104 2.11 16.62 -10.37
CA VAL A 104 2.65 17.97 -10.16
C VAL A 104 3.31 18.06 -8.79
N LYS A 105 4.63 18.26 -8.79
CA LYS A 105 5.43 18.36 -7.56
C LYS A 105 4.91 19.42 -6.60
N GLY A 106 4.74 19.05 -5.34
CA GLY A 106 4.28 19.91 -4.26
C GLY A 106 2.78 20.12 -4.22
N SER A 107 2.02 19.62 -5.21
CA SER A 107 0.56 19.65 -5.14
C SER A 107 0.06 18.78 -4.02
N THR A 108 -0.91 19.29 -3.26
CA THR A 108 -1.50 18.58 -2.14
C THR A 108 -3.01 18.45 -2.28
N LEU A 109 -3.54 17.35 -1.77
CA LEU A 109 -4.95 17.24 -1.41
C LEU A 109 -5.07 17.06 0.10
N SER A 110 -6.12 17.61 0.68
CA SER A 110 -6.42 17.54 2.11
C SER A 110 -7.83 17.06 2.32
N ILE A 111 -8.03 16.17 3.28
CA ILE A 111 -9.33 15.63 3.63
C ILE A 111 -9.48 15.49 5.14
N PRO A 112 -10.50 16.12 5.75
CA PRO A 112 -10.78 15.96 7.17
C PRO A 112 -11.41 14.58 7.44
N PHE A 113 -11.05 13.97 8.55
CA PHE A 113 -11.69 12.75 9.05
C PHE A 113 -11.80 12.76 10.56
N THR A 114 -12.79 12.02 11.07
CA THR A 114 -12.96 11.75 12.51
C THR A 114 -12.84 10.26 12.70
N GLY A 115 -12.03 9.83 13.66
CA GLY A 115 -11.76 8.43 13.96
C GLY A 115 -10.36 8.25 14.53
N SER A 116 -9.91 7.01 14.57
CA SER A 116 -8.60 6.63 15.11
C SER A 116 -7.63 6.07 14.07
N CYS A 117 -8.08 5.93 12.82
CA CYS A 117 -7.25 5.44 11.74
C CYS A 117 -7.82 5.85 10.38
N VAL A 118 -6.95 6.11 9.42
CA VAL A 118 -7.33 6.30 8.02
C VAL A 118 -6.42 5.48 7.11
N ALA A 119 -7.03 4.89 6.08
CA ALA A 119 -6.32 4.17 5.03
C ALA A 119 -6.56 4.83 3.67
N VAL A 120 -5.58 4.75 2.81
CA VAL A 120 -5.61 5.26 1.43
C VAL A 120 -5.43 4.10 0.47
N MET A 121 -6.40 3.93 -0.42
CA MET A 121 -6.32 3.03 -1.56
C MET A 121 -5.81 3.80 -2.76
N GLY A 122 -5.05 3.15 -3.61
CA GLY A 122 -4.53 3.78 -4.82
C GLY A 122 -4.08 2.79 -5.87
N GLU A 123 -4.01 3.29 -7.09
CA GLU A 123 -3.43 2.56 -8.21
C GLU A 123 -1.92 2.73 -8.21
N THR A 124 -1.23 1.67 -8.59
CA THR A 124 0.21 1.65 -8.78
C THR A 124 0.54 1.15 -10.18
N ASN A 125 1.53 1.74 -10.80
CA ASN A 125 2.01 1.35 -12.12
C ASN A 125 3.41 1.89 -12.39
N CYS A 126 3.92 1.70 -13.60
CA CYS A 126 5.27 2.13 -13.98
C CYS A 126 5.42 3.65 -14.19
N HIS A 127 4.36 4.43 -14.08
CA HIS A 127 4.36 5.90 -14.15
C HIS A 127 4.18 6.55 -12.78
N SER A 128 4.10 5.76 -11.72
CA SER A 128 3.81 6.26 -10.37
C SER A 128 5.08 6.65 -9.63
N GLY A 129 4.93 7.63 -8.73
CA GLY A 129 6.00 8.16 -7.90
C GLY A 129 5.75 8.02 -6.41
N TYR A 130 6.43 8.85 -5.63
CA TYR A 130 6.26 8.90 -4.18
C TYR A 130 5.23 9.95 -3.77
N ALA A 131 4.40 9.58 -2.81
CA ALA A 131 3.55 10.51 -2.08
C ALA A 131 4.04 10.68 -0.64
N ARG A 132 3.90 11.87 -0.09
CA ARG A 132 4.05 12.10 1.35
C ARG A 132 2.67 12.17 1.99
N MET A 133 2.43 11.28 2.94
CA MET A 133 1.22 11.23 3.75
C MET A 133 1.48 11.94 5.06
N ASN A 134 0.77 13.02 5.34
CA ASN A 134 0.85 13.74 6.60
C ASN A 134 -0.49 13.66 7.32
N ILE A 135 -0.46 13.47 8.63
CA ILE A 135 -1.64 13.61 9.50
C ILE A 135 -1.45 14.87 10.35
N LEU A 136 -2.43 15.73 10.27
CA LEU A 136 -2.50 16.93 11.09
C LEU A 136 -3.58 16.73 12.16
N ASP A 137 -3.33 17.22 13.36
CA ASP A 137 -4.33 17.29 14.41
C ASP A 137 -5.32 18.43 14.15
N LYS A 138 -6.30 18.62 15.02
CA LYS A 138 -7.30 19.69 14.88
C LYS A 138 -6.74 21.10 15.03
N LYS A 139 -5.49 21.25 15.51
CA LYS A 139 -4.79 22.55 15.54
C LYS A 139 -3.99 22.80 14.27
N GLY A 140 -3.92 21.82 13.36
CA GLY A 140 -3.10 21.86 12.16
C GLY A 140 -1.64 21.47 12.40
N GLU A 141 -1.32 20.94 13.58
CA GLU A 141 0.02 20.44 13.88
C GLU A 141 0.24 19.06 13.26
N LYS A 142 1.37 18.87 12.60
CA LYS A 142 1.71 17.59 11.98
C LYS A 142 2.15 16.59 13.05
N ILE A 143 1.32 15.57 13.27
CA ILE A 143 1.56 14.52 14.26
C ILE A 143 2.13 13.22 13.66
N TYR A 144 2.02 13.05 12.34
CA TYR A 144 2.55 11.89 11.64
C TYR A 144 2.92 12.24 10.21
N SER A 145 3.98 11.61 9.71
CA SER A 145 4.41 11.73 8.30
C SER A 145 5.04 10.44 7.82
N SER A 146 4.71 10.02 6.60
CA SER A 146 5.31 8.86 5.95
C SER A 146 5.51 9.13 4.47
N LEU A 147 6.59 8.58 3.91
CA LEU A 147 6.78 8.51 2.47
C LEU A 147 6.22 7.18 1.97
N VAL A 148 5.41 7.23 0.93
CA VAL A 148 4.71 6.08 0.37
C VAL A 148 5.06 5.93 -1.10
N ASP A 149 5.52 4.76 -1.49
CA ASP A 149 5.82 4.40 -2.87
C ASP A 149 4.55 3.91 -3.56
N PHE A 150 4.20 4.55 -4.68
CA PHE A 150 3.11 4.16 -5.57
C PHE A 150 3.60 3.42 -6.81
N TYR A 151 4.90 3.23 -6.97
CA TYR A 151 5.42 2.51 -8.12
C TYR A 151 5.08 1.02 -8.06
N SER A 152 4.73 0.47 -9.21
CA SER A 152 4.75 -0.96 -9.48
C SER A 152 5.11 -1.18 -10.95
N LYS A 153 5.78 -2.29 -11.25
CA LYS A 153 6.07 -2.66 -12.65
C LYS A 153 4.79 -3.03 -13.42
N ALA A 154 3.80 -3.56 -12.73
CA ALA A 154 2.49 -3.91 -13.27
C ALA A 154 1.41 -3.03 -12.64
N ASN A 155 0.30 -2.87 -13.34
CA ASN A 155 -0.85 -2.19 -12.77
C ASN A 155 -1.40 -3.00 -11.59
N ASP A 156 -1.61 -2.35 -10.48
CA ASP A 156 -2.18 -2.92 -9.26
C ASP A 156 -3.06 -1.88 -8.57
N HIS A 157 -3.96 -2.37 -7.73
CA HIS A 157 -4.84 -1.55 -6.89
C HIS A 157 -4.84 -2.12 -5.48
N ALA A 158 -4.35 -1.33 -4.53
CA ALA A 158 -4.16 -1.81 -3.16
C ALA A 158 -4.24 -0.68 -2.13
N THR A 159 -4.31 -1.06 -0.85
CA THR A 159 -4.05 -0.16 0.26
C THR A 159 -2.59 0.26 0.22
N ARG A 160 -2.34 1.54 -0.04
CA ARG A 160 -0.97 2.10 -0.13
C ARG A 160 -0.51 2.68 1.19
N PHE A 161 -1.43 3.16 1.99
CA PHE A 161 -1.15 3.77 3.27
C PHE A 161 -2.24 3.41 4.28
N LYS A 162 -1.83 3.20 5.50
CA LYS A 162 -2.70 3.11 6.67
C LYS A 162 -1.97 3.74 7.85
N THR A 163 -2.63 4.65 8.58
CA THR A 163 -2.02 5.23 9.78
C THR A 163 -1.76 4.17 10.85
N PRO A 164 -0.81 4.39 11.75
CA PRO A 164 -0.85 3.77 13.05
C PRO A 164 -2.19 4.03 13.74
N GLN A 165 -2.47 3.28 14.81
CA GLN A 165 -3.63 3.57 15.65
C GLN A 165 -3.41 4.93 16.34
N LEU A 166 -4.28 5.89 16.04
CA LEU A 166 -4.33 7.19 16.69
C LEU A 166 -5.32 7.15 17.87
N ALA A 167 -5.29 8.17 18.71
CA ALA A 167 -6.41 8.42 19.63
C ALA A 167 -7.67 8.76 18.82
N GLU A 168 -8.85 8.49 19.37
CA GLU A 168 -10.09 8.92 18.74
C GLU A 168 -10.14 10.45 18.69
N GLY A 169 -10.34 11.02 17.51
CA GLY A 169 -10.24 12.48 17.34
C GLY A 169 -10.54 12.99 15.94
N GLU A 170 -10.39 14.29 15.78
CA GLU A 170 -10.51 15.01 14.52
C GLU A 170 -9.13 15.28 13.94
N TYR A 171 -8.95 14.91 12.68
CA TYR A 171 -7.68 14.98 11.96
C TYR A 171 -7.86 15.45 10.53
N THR A 172 -6.77 15.84 9.91
CA THR A 172 -6.69 16.07 8.46
C THR A 172 -5.59 15.20 7.88
N LEU A 173 -5.95 14.37 6.90
CA LEU A 173 -4.99 13.69 6.03
C LEU A 173 -4.59 14.68 4.92
N VAL A 174 -3.30 14.89 4.76
CA VAL A 174 -2.72 15.66 3.64
C VAL A 174 -1.85 14.73 2.82
N ILE A 175 -2.15 14.59 1.54
CA ILE A 175 -1.38 13.82 0.57
C ILE A 175 -0.65 14.81 -0.35
N GLU A 176 0.67 14.72 -0.37
CA GLU A 176 1.54 15.57 -1.19
C GLU A 176 2.21 14.73 -2.28
N VAL A 177 2.16 15.19 -3.51
CA VAL A 177 2.95 14.67 -4.63
C VAL A 177 4.39 15.16 -4.49
N THR A 178 5.33 14.24 -4.26
CA THR A 178 6.73 14.65 -4.03
C THR A 178 7.43 15.11 -5.31
N GLY A 179 6.92 14.69 -6.48
CA GLY A 179 7.60 14.90 -7.76
C GLY A 179 8.87 14.07 -7.89
N ILE A 180 8.99 13.00 -7.12
CA ILE A 180 10.14 12.08 -7.15
C ILE A 180 9.65 10.74 -7.66
N SER A 181 10.37 10.21 -8.65
CA SER A 181 10.15 8.88 -9.21
C SER A 181 11.13 7.88 -8.60
N PRO A 182 10.69 6.68 -8.21
CA PRO A 182 11.61 5.63 -7.82
C PRO A 182 12.43 5.18 -9.02
N THR A 183 13.75 5.32 -8.92
CA THR A 183 14.70 4.89 -9.95
C THR A 183 15.87 4.16 -9.32
N TRP A 184 16.45 3.20 -10.06
CA TRP A 184 17.61 2.45 -9.63
C TRP A 184 18.48 2.09 -10.85
N THR A 185 19.71 1.68 -10.60
CA THR A 185 20.63 1.24 -11.64
C THR A 185 21.05 -0.20 -11.41
N ASP A 186 21.28 -0.93 -12.47
CA ASP A 186 21.93 -2.24 -12.42
C ASP A 186 23.47 -2.11 -12.46
N LYS A 187 24.15 -3.26 -12.51
CA LYS A 187 25.62 -3.34 -12.62
C LYS A 187 26.15 -2.71 -13.91
N THR A 188 25.33 -2.56 -14.94
CA THR A 188 25.69 -1.93 -16.22
C THR A 188 25.42 -0.43 -16.23
N LYS A 189 25.00 0.14 -15.09
CA LYS A 189 24.59 1.54 -14.92
C LYS A 189 23.37 1.96 -15.74
N ARG A 190 22.61 1.00 -16.25
CA ARG A 190 21.33 1.29 -16.89
C ARG A 190 20.32 1.71 -15.83
N ILE A 191 19.58 2.80 -16.11
CA ILE A 191 18.55 3.34 -15.22
C ILE A 191 17.23 2.63 -15.51
N TYR A 192 16.55 2.25 -14.46
CA TYR A 192 15.22 1.66 -14.43
C TYR A 192 14.34 2.40 -13.44
N GLY A 193 13.06 2.11 -13.43
CA GLY A 193 12.12 2.65 -12.49
C GLY A 193 10.92 3.27 -13.16
N SER A 194 10.30 4.21 -12.47
CA SER A 194 9.19 4.96 -12.99
C SER A 194 9.65 6.01 -13.99
N ASP A 195 8.88 6.21 -15.03
CA ASP A 195 9.10 7.25 -16.04
C ASP A 195 8.34 8.55 -15.74
N ASP A 196 7.52 8.56 -14.69
CA ASP A 196 6.80 9.73 -14.19
C ASP A 196 6.68 9.66 -12.65
N CYS A 197 5.90 10.54 -12.03
CA CYS A 197 5.73 10.62 -10.58
C CYS A 197 4.25 10.70 -10.15
N PHE A 198 3.37 10.05 -10.91
CA PHE A 198 1.95 10.06 -10.59
C PHE A 198 1.65 9.48 -9.20
N VAL A 199 0.74 10.15 -8.51
CA VAL A 199 0.06 9.66 -7.30
C VAL A 199 -1.42 9.56 -7.65
N THR A 200 -1.96 8.33 -7.62
CA THR A 200 -3.36 8.06 -7.98
C THR A 200 -4.08 7.46 -6.79
N ILE A 201 -5.08 8.17 -6.29
CA ILE A 201 -5.92 7.80 -5.15
C ILE A 201 -7.28 7.36 -5.67
N THR A 202 -7.78 6.24 -5.16
CA THR A 202 -9.10 5.70 -5.54
C THR A 202 -10.09 5.78 -4.38
N ASP A 203 -9.63 5.51 -3.16
CA ASP A 203 -10.48 5.57 -1.98
C ASP A 203 -9.69 6.05 -0.77
N ILE A 204 -10.39 6.69 0.15
CA ILE A 204 -9.92 7.02 1.49
C ILE A 204 -10.92 6.45 2.48
N VAL A 205 -10.46 5.57 3.36
CA VAL A 205 -11.31 4.82 4.29
C VAL A 205 -10.92 5.16 5.72
N LYS A 206 -11.85 5.66 6.51
CA LYS A 206 -11.67 5.87 7.95
C LYS A 206 -12.13 4.65 8.74
N LEU A 207 -11.39 4.32 9.79
CA LEU A 207 -11.60 3.20 10.69
C LEU A 207 -11.74 3.71 12.12
#